data_ccc8ab89d32b84eaa8528571a7d98a71
#
_entry.id   ccc8ab89d32b84eaa8528571a7d98a71
#
_cell.length_a   1.000
_cell.length_b   1.000
_cell.length_c   1.000
_cell.angle_alpha   90.00
_cell.angle_beta   90.00
_cell.angle_gamma   90.00
#
_symmetry.space_group_name_H-M   'P 1'
#
loop_
_entity.id
_entity.type
_entity.pdbx_description
1 polymer ?
#
loop_
_entity_poly.entity_id
_entity_poly.type
_entity_poly.pdbx_seq_one_letter_code
_entity_poly.pdbx_strand_id
1 'polypeptide(L)'
;IPAVMGALLDKGLVHGEALTVTGKTVAENIKELKAHIIDPDVIRIDKPYAKEGGIAILRGNLAPDGAVVKQSAVAPEMMVRDVTARVFNSEEEGVEAILGGKIKKGDVVVIRYEGPRGGPGMREMLTPTSAIVGMGLGADVALITDGRFSGGSRGAAIGHVSPEAADGGLIGLVQDGDTIHIDIPGRKLELVVPEAEIEERRKHFVPVEKDVKSPFLRRYAKLVTSASTGGAYRKI
;
A
#
# COMPACT_ATOMS: atom_id res chain seq x y z
N ILE A 1 -21.00 13.53 4.39
CA ILE A 1 -20.73 13.11 2.99
C ILE A 1 -21.45 14.05 2.01
N PRO A 2 -22.78 14.26 2.02
CA PRO A 2 -23.47 15.09 1.03
C PRO A 2 -22.92 16.52 0.92
N ALA A 3 -22.58 17.18 2.02
CA ALA A 3 -21.98 18.52 2.02
C ALA A 3 -20.63 18.58 1.31
N VAL A 4 -19.78 17.57 1.50
CA VAL A 4 -18.49 17.45 0.78
C VAL A 4 -18.73 17.24 -0.70
N MET A 5 -19.65 16.33 -1.06
CA MET A 5 -20.00 16.07 -2.45
C MET A 5 -20.58 17.32 -3.16
N GLY A 6 -21.39 18.09 -2.46
CA GLY A 6 -21.93 19.36 -2.97
C GLY A 6 -20.81 20.37 -3.25
N ALA A 7 -19.91 20.57 -2.30
CA ALA A 7 -18.79 21.48 -2.46
C ALA A 7 -17.81 21.06 -3.58
N LEU A 8 -17.61 19.77 -3.77
CA LEU A 8 -16.82 19.24 -4.88
C LEU A 8 -17.53 19.38 -6.23
N LEU A 9 -18.87 19.22 -6.25
CA LEU A 9 -19.69 19.41 -7.45
C LEU A 9 -19.63 20.87 -7.91
N ASP A 10 -19.74 21.85 -7.00
CA ASP A 10 -19.65 23.27 -7.29
C ASP A 10 -18.28 23.66 -7.90
N LYS A 11 -17.23 22.89 -7.59
CA LYS A 11 -15.88 23.05 -8.16
C LYS A 11 -15.63 22.20 -9.42
N GLY A 12 -16.63 21.48 -9.92
CA GLY A 12 -16.48 20.62 -11.10
C GLY A 12 -15.59 19.39 -10.89
N LEU A 13 -15.42 18.95 -9.65
CA LEU A 13 -14.54 17.82 -9.26
C LEU A 13 -15.31 16.49 -9.09
N VAL A 14 -16.61 16.48 -9.43
CA VAL A 14 -17.48 15.29 -9.36
C VAL A 14 -18.29 15.21 -10.65
N HIS A 15 -18.44 13.99 -11.17
CA HIS A 15 -19.33 13.72 -12.32
C HIS A 15 -20.79 13.82 -11.90
N GLY A 16 -21.33 15.03 -11.95
CA GLY A 16 -22.69 15.34 -11.52
C GLY A 16 -23.78 14.67 -12.36
N GLU A 17 -23.46 14.34 -13.60
CA GLU A 17 -24.34 13.67 -14.56
C GLU A 17 -24.44 12.15 -14.34
N ALA A 18 -23.55 11.56 -13.52
CA ALA A 18 -23.55 10.11 -13.28
C ALA A 18 -24.84 9.64 -12.60
N LEU A 19 -25.41 8.58 -13.14
CA LEU A 19 -26.65 7.99 -12.62
C LEU A 19 -26.40 7.25 -11.30
N THR A 20 -27.36 7.37 -10.37
CA THR A 20 -27.28 6.75 -9.07
C THR A 20 -28.37 5.68 -8.88
N VAL A 21 -28.30 4.93 -7.77
CA VAL A 21 -29.30 3.91 -7.40
C VAL A 21 -30.70 4.48 -7.14
N THR A 22 -30.84 5.80 -6.98
CA THR A 22 -32.15 6.46 -6.82
C THR A 22 -32.88 6.69 -8.15
N GLY A 23 -32.21 6.38 -9.28
CA GLY A 23 -32.70 6.71 -10.62
C GLY A 23 -32.50 8.17 -11.02
N LYS A 24 -31.87 8.96 -10.15
CA LYS A 24 -31.49 10.37 -10.38
C LYS A 24 -29.98 10.48 -10.52
N THR A 25 -29.52 11.60 -11.08
CA THR A 25 -28.09 11.90 -11.15
C THR A 25 -27.52 12.31 -9.79
N VAL A 26 -26.20 12.28 -9.68
CA VAL A 26 -25.49 12.76 -8.49
C VAL A 26 -25.86 14.21 -8.17
N ALA A 27 -25.87 15.08 -9.19
CA ALA A 27 -26.23 16.49 -9.02
C ALA A 27 -27.66 16.70 -8.53
N GLU A 28 -28.65 15.95 -9.06
CA GLU A 28 -30.03 16.00 -8.63
C GLU A 28 -30.18 15.57 -7.16
N ASN A 29 -29.54 14.47 -6.78
CA ASN A 29 -29.57 14.01 -5.39
C ASN A 29 -28.95 15.02 -4.42
N ILE A 30 -27.79 15.58 -4.77
CA ILE A 30 -27.12 16.60 -3.94
C ILE A 30 -28.02 17.83 -3.76
N LYS A 31 -28.65 18.30 -4.84
CA LYS A 31 -29.55 19.46 -4.81
C LYS A 31 -30.79 19.19 -3.90
N GLU A 32 -31.38 18.01 -3.99
CA GLU A 32 -32.51 17.63 -3.16
C GLU A 32 -32.18 17.55 -1.68
N LEU A 33 -31.00 17.03 -1.34
CA LEU A 33 -30.53 16.92 0.04
C LEU A 33 -30.26 18.29 0.71
N LYS A 34 -30.12 19.36 -0.07
CA LYS A 34 -29.81 20.73 0.41
C LYS A 34 -28.65 20.75 1.43
N ALA A 35 -27.74 19.83 1.31
CA ALA A 35 -26.63 19.68 2.25
C ALA A 35 -25.61 20.82 2.05
N HIS A 36 -25.20 21.44 3.14
CA HIS A 36 -24.20 22.50 3.17
C HIS A 36 -23.16 22.23 4.26
N ILE A 37 -22.02 22.89 4.16
CA ILE A 37 -20.97 22.82 5.17
C ILE A 37 -21.44 23.62 6.39
N ILE A 38 -21.66 22.92 7.50
CA ILE A 38 -22.08 23.52 8.78
C ILE A 38 -20.89 24.08 9.52
N ASP A 39 -19.77 23.35 9.51
CA ASP A 39 -18.55 23.72 10.21
C ASP A 39 -17.37 23.82 9.21
N PRO A 40 -16.93 25.06 8.92
CA PRO A 40 -15.82 25.30 7.99
C PRO A 40 -14.46 24.88 8.57
N ASP A 41 -14.35 24.61 9.86
CA ASP A 41 -13.13 24.09 10.46
C ASP A 41 -13.02 22.57 10.29
N VAL A 42 -14.13 21.88 10.06
CA VAL A 42 -14.15 20.45 9.75
C VAL A 42 -13.98 20.19 8.26
N ILE A 43 -14.66 20.99 7.39
CA ILE A 43 -14.59 20.85 5.93
C ILE A 43 -14.06 22.15 5.34
N ARG A 44 -12.78 22.15 4.96
CA ARG A 44 -12.06 23.32 4.44
C ARG A 44 -11.87 23.19 2.94
N ILE A 45 -12.64 23.92 2.16
CA ILE A 45 -12.55 23.89 0.69
C ILE A 45 -11.48 24.82 0.16
N ASP A 46 -11.40 26.06 0.69
CA ASP A 46 -10.49 27.08 0.15
C ASP A 46 -9.11 27.09 0.82
N LYS A 47 -9.03 26.57 2.04
CA LYS A 47 -7.79 26.43 2.80
C LYS A 47 -7.70 25.01 3.36
N PRO A 48 -7.46 23.98 2.53
CA PRO A 48 -7.39 22.59 2.97
C PRO A 48 -6.21 22.39 3.93
N TYR A 49 -6.31 21.38 4.79
CA TYR A 49 -5.24 21.00 5.74
C TYR A 49 -3.95 20.56 5.05
N ALA A 50 -4.06 20.01 3.84
CA ALA A 50 -2.93 19.60 2.99
C ALA A 50 -3.24 19.93 1.53
N LYS A 51 -2.20 20.19 0.74
CA LYS A 51 -2.33 20.47 -0.71
C LYS A 51 -2.77 19.24 -1.49
N GLU A 52 -2.38 18.05 -1.02
CA GLU A 52 -2.63 16.76 -1.66
C GLU A 52 -3.43 15.86 -0.74
N GLY A 53 -4.04 14.81 -1.33
CA GLY A 53 -4.73 13.76 -0.60
C GLY A 53 -3.78 12.95 0.30
N GLY A 54 -4.34 12.24 1.27
CA GLY A 54 -3.57 11.47 2.25
C GLY A 54 -2.92 10.19 1.70
N ILE A 55 -3.13 9.84 0.42
CA ILE A 55 -2.60 8.63 -0.23
C ILE A 55 -1.65 9.03 -1.35
N ALA A 56 -0.50 8.36 -1.42
CA ALA A 56 0.45 8.45 -2.51
C ALA A 56 0.64 7.10 -3.21
N ILE A 57 0.78 7.15 -4.52
CA ILE A 57 1.20 5.99 -5.32
C ILE A 57 2.68 6.17 -5.65
N LEU A 58 3.48 5.19 -5.24
CA LEU A 58 4.92 5.15 -5.51
C LEU A 58 5.19 4.25 -6.70
N ARG A 59 6.21 4.58 -7.47
CA ARG A 59 6.70 3.81 -8.61
C ARG A 59 8.22 3.74 -8.59
N GLY A 60 8.77 2.77 -9.29
CA GLY A 60 10.21 2.55 -9.41
C GLY A 60 10.47 1.10 -9.78
N ASN A 61 11.73 0.68 -9.77
CA ASN A 61 12.05 -0.69 -10.13
C ASN A 61 11.42 -1.71 -9.16
N LEU A 62 11.27 -1.36 -7.87
CA LEU A 62 10.65 -2.22 -6.87
C LEU A 62 9.12 -2.32 -7.04
N ALA A 63 8.49 -1.31 -7.61
CA ALA A 63 7.04 -1.24 -7.81
C ALA A 63 6.69 -0.61 -9.17
N PRO A 64 7.04 -1.23 -10.31
CA PRO A 64 6.78 -0.65 -11.63
C PRO A 64 5.29 -0.45 -11.89
N ASP A 65 4.42 -1.33 -11.37
CA ASP A 65 2.97 -1.21 -11.49
C ASP A 65 2.35 -0.39 -10.36
N GLY A 66 3.15 0.02 -9.38
CA GLY A 66 2.77 0.89 -8.27
C GLY A 66 2.76 0.22 -6.91
N ALA A 67 2.89 1.06 -5.89
CA ALA A 67 2.70 0.73 -4.48
C ALA A 67 1.95 1.87 -3.80
N VAL A 68 1.26 1.59 -2.70
CA VAL A 68 0.39 2.55 -2.01
C VAL A 68 0.94 2.89 -0.64
N VAL A 69 1.04 4.17 -0.32
CA VAL A 69 1.37 4.65 1.03
C VAL A 69 0.37 5.68 1.52
N LYS A 70 0.01 5.60 2.80
CA LYS A 70 -0.77 6.64 3.48
C LYS A 70 0.19 7.77 3.91
N GLN A 71 0.53 8.66 2.96
CA GLN A 71 1.53 9.73 3.18
C GLN A 71 1.18 10.66 4.35
N SER A 72 -0.11 10.85 4.65
CA SER A 72 -0.56 11.67 5.79
C SER A 72 -0.22 11.08 7.17
N ALA A 73 0.21 9.82 7.23
CA ALA A 73 0.58 9.14 8.47
C ALA A 73 2.09 8.91 8.60
N VAL A 74 2.87 9.39 7.64
CA VAL A 74 4.34 9.24 7.59
C VAL A 74 5.01 10.40 8.30
N ALA A 75 5.96 10.10 9.17
CA ALA A 75 6.79 11.12 9.83
C ALA A 75 7.67 11.84 8.80
N PRO A 76 7.92 13.16 8.94
CA PRO A 76 8.72 13.92 7.99
C PRO A 76 10.08 13.30 7.68
N GLU A 77 10.73 12.71 8.68
CA GLU A 77 12.04 12.07 8.59
C GLU A 77 12.04 10.81 7.71
N MET A 78 10.85 10.22 7.51
CA MET A 78 10.66 9.01 6.71
C MET A 78 10.13 9.29 5.31
N MET A 79 9.87 10.56 4.96
CA MET A 79 9.31 10.91 3.64
C MET A 79 10.31 10.69 2.51
N VAL A 80 11.62 10.93 2.76
CA VAL A 80 12.71 10.63 1.82
C VAL A 80 13.82 9.97 2.60
N ARG A 81 14.11 8.69 2.33
CA ARG A 81 15.11 7.96 3.08
C ARG A 81 15.61 6.72 2.35
N ASP A 82 16.90 6.43 2.54
CA ASP A 82 17.48 5.12 2.26
C ASP A 82 17.39 4.27 3.53
N VAL A 83 16.93 3.03 3.38
CA VAL A 83 16.67 2.10 4.48
C VAL A 83 17.22 0.71 4.16
N THR A 84 17.59 -0.05 5.20
CA THR A 84 18.18 -1.39 5.06
C THR A 84 17.12 -2.46 5.17
N ALA A 85 16.99 -3.33 4.17
CA ALA A 85 15.99 -4.37 4.11
C ALA A 85 16.20 -5.48 5.16
N ARG A 86 15.08 -5.88 5.79
CA ARG A 86 14.91 -7.09 6.59
C ARG A 86 13.73 -7.86 6.03
N VAL A 87 14.00 -9.04 5.45
CA VAL A 87 13.06 -9.72 4.56
C VAL A 87 12.40 -10.92 5.23
N PHE A 88 11.08 -11.01 5.10
CA PHE A 88 10.24 -12.05 5.68
C PHE A 88 9.23 -12.56 4.66
N ASN A 89 8.98 -13.86 4.65
CA ASN A 89 8.07 -14.50 3.70
C ASN A 89 6.63 -14.65 4.22
N SER A 90 6.37 -14.11 5.42
CA SER A 90 5.02 -14.06 6.02
C SER A 90 4.91 -12.93 7.02
N GLU A 91 3.66 -12.55 7.34
CA GLU A 91 3.37 -11.60 8.41
C GLU A 91 3.90 -12.12 9.76
N GLU A 92 3.70 -13.41 10.03
CA GLU A 92 4.10 -14.05 11.28
C GLU A 92 5.61 -13.94 11.53
N GLU A 93 6.43 -14.26 10.53
CA GLU A 93 7.90 -14.13 10.63
C GLU A 93 8.31 -12.66 10.88
N GLY A 94 7.69 -11.72 10.18
CA GLY A 94 7.95 -10.29 10.36
C GLY A 94 7.59 -9.81 11.78
N VAL A 95 6.43 -10.20 12.29
CA VAL A 95 5.98 -9.85 13.65
C VAL A 95 6.90 -10.46 14.71
N GLU A 96 7.28 -11.72 14.57
CA GLU A 96 8.22 -12.38 15.49
C GLU A 96 9.56 -11.63 15.53
N ALA A 97 10.09 -11.23 14.38
CA ALA A 97 11.34 -10.50 14.30
C ALA A 97 11.24 -9.10 14.94
N ILE A 98 10.13 -8.38 14.74
CA ILE A 98 9.88 -7.06 15.34
C ILE A 98 9.83 -7.19 16.86
N LEU A 99 8.96 -8.07 17.39
CA LEU A 99 8.77 -8.26 18.83
C LEU A 99 10.01 -8.87 19.49
N GLY A 100 10.77 -9.68 18.76
CA GLY A 100 12.05 -10.24 19.18
C GLY A 100 13.22 -9.25 19.20
N GLY A 101 13.00 -7.97 18.86
CA GLY A 101 14.03 -6.92 18.89
C GLY A 101 15.12 -7.07 17.80
N LYS A 102 14.84 -7.81 16.73
CA LYS A 102 15.78 -8.00 15.60
C LYS A 102 15.79 -6.79 14.65
N ILE A 103 14.74 -5.94 14.69
CA ILE A 103 14.58 -4.76 13.84
C ILE A 103 15.16 -3.53 14.53
N LYS A 104 15.90 -2.72 13.81
CA LYS A 104 16.63 -1.56 14.30
C LYS A 104 16.21 -0.29 13.55
N LYS A 105 16.55 0.86 14.13
CA LYS A 105 16.38 2.16 13.45
C LYS A 105 17.13 2.17 12.12
N GLY A 106 16.45 2.63 11.07
CA GLY A 106 16.97 2.65 9.70
C GLY A 106 16.70 1.36 8.90
N ASP A 107 16.11 0.34 9.52
CA ASP A 107 15.67 -0.84 8.79
C ASP A 107 14.32 -0.57 8.07
N VAL A 108 14.06 -1.37 7.05
CA VAL A 108 12.73 -1.57 6.46
C VAL A 108 12.35 -3.05 6.56
N VAL A 109 11.22 -3.32 7.14
CA VAL A 109 10.64 -4.67 7.20
C VAL A 109 9.93 -4.95 5.88
N VAL A 110 10.44 -5.92 5.10
CA VAL A 110 9.86 -6.33 3.83
C VAL A 110 9.11 -7.65 4.05
N ILE A 111 7.77 -7.59 4.00
CA ILE A 111 6.91 -8.77 4.13
C ILE A 111 6.36 -9.09 2.73
N ARG A 112 6.71 -10.25 2.20
CA ARG A 112 6.36 -10.68 0.85
C ARG A 112 5.53 -11.96 0.83
N TYR A 113 4.95 -12.28 -0.32
CA TYR A 113 3.99 -13.37 -0.50
C TYR A 113 2.68 -13.20 0.30
N GLU A 114 2.27 -11.96 0.51
CA GLU A 114 0.98 -11.59 1.12
C GLU A 114 0.05 -10.88 0.11
N GLY A 115 0.46 -10.81 -1.16
CA GLY A 115 -0.33 -10.28 -2.26
C GLY A 115 -1.52 -11.16 -2.66
N PRO A 116 -2.30 -10.75 -3.66
CA PRO A 116 -3.51 -11.47 -4.09
C PRO A 116 -3.28 -12.95 -4.40
N ARG A 117 -2.15 -13.29 -5.00
CA ARG A 117 -1.79 -14.67 -5.38
C ARG A 117 -0.98 -15.37 -4.28
N GLY A 118 0.07 -14.73 -3.77
CA GLY A 118 0.96 -15.30 -2.78
C GLY A 118 0.32 -15.48 -1.41
N GLY A 119 -0.54 -14.56 -0.98
CA GLY A 119 -1.39 -14.62 0.21
C GLY A 119 -2.86 -14.56 -0.18
N PRO A 120 -3.47 -15.65 -0.70
CA PRO A 120 -4.79 -15.60 -1.31
C PRO A 120 -5.86 -14.99 -0.43
N GLY A 121 -6.54 -13.95 -0.94
CA GLY A 121 -7.47 -13.13 -0.19
C GLY A 121 -6.82 -11.85 0.36
N MET A 122 -5.47 -11.71 0.26
CA MET A 122 -4.72 -10.49 0.58
C MET A 122 -5.13 -9.92 1.94
N ARG A 123 -4.84 -10.66 3.01
CA ARG A 123 -5.27 -10.30 4.36
C ARG A 123 -4.78 -8.91 4.77
N GLU A 124 -5.58 -8.23 5.59
CA GLU A 124 -5.23 -6.93 6.12
C GLU A 124 -4.30 -7.08 7.32
N MET A 125 -3.07 -6.63 7.17
CA MET A 125 -2.04 -6.71 8.21
C MET A 125 -2.08 -5.47 9.11
N LEU A 126 -2.45 -5.64 10.37
CA LEU A 126 -2.41 -4.60 11.41
C LEU A 126 -1.27 -4.85 12.40
N THR A 127 -1.00 -6.10 12.71
CA THR A 127 -0.06 -6.50 13.76
C THR A 127 1.36 -5.98 13.53
N PRO A 128 1.97 -6.06 12.31
CA PRO A 128 3.32 -5.55 12.08
C PRO A 128 3.43 -4.06 12.35
N THR A 129 2.45 -3.25 11.87
CA THR A 129 2.46 -1.80 12.08
C THR A 129 2.29 -1.43 13.54
N SER A 130 1.43 -2.14 14.27
CA SER A 130 1.22 -1.95 15.71
C SER A 130 2.45 -2.36 16.52
N ALA A 131 3.11 -3.46 16.14
CA ALA A 131 4.33 -3.93 16.80
C ALA A 131 5.49 -2.93 16.64
N ILE A 132 5.72 -2.39 15.43
CA ILE A 132 6.72 -1.34 15.17
C ILE A 132 6.48 -0.12 16.08
N VAL A 133 5.23 0.36 16.15
CA VAL A 133 4.87 1.50 17.01
C VAL A 133 5.05 1.13 18.48
N GLY A 134 4.61 -0.05 18.91
CA GLY A 134 4.74 -0.55 20.28
C GLY A 134 6.19 -0.68 20.75
N MET A 135 7.10 -1.01 19.83
CA MET A 135 8.55 -1.06 20.08
C MET A 135 9.24 0.31 20.04
N GLY A 136 8.49 1.41 19.83
CA GLY A 136 9.04 2.76 19.74
C GLY A 136 9.78 3.07 18.45
N LEU A 137 9.58 2.29 17.39
CA LEU A 137 10.29 2.38 16.10
C LEU A 137 9.47 3.07 14.99
N GLY A 138 8.27 3.57 15.30
CA GLY A 138 7.33 4.07 14.30
C GLY A 138 7.80 5.26 13.45
N ALA A 139 8.79 6.02 13.91
CA ALA A 139 9.39 7.13 13.18
C ALA A 139 10.72 6.75 12.49
N ASP A 140 11.22 5.53 12.69
CA ASP A 140 12.57 5.14 12.28
C ASP A 140 12.60 3.92 11.35
N VAL A 141 11.51 3.16 11.29
CA VAL A 141 11.39 1.90 10.54
C VAL A 141 10.24 1.98 9.56
N ALA A 142 10.49 1.59 8.31
CA ALA A 142 9.47 1.44 7.29
C ALA A 142 8.97 -0.01 7.22
N LEU A 143 7.79 -0.18 6.63
CA LEU A 143 7.20 -1.48 6.28
C LEU A 143 6.86 -1.48 4.79
N ILE A 144 7.27 -2.51 4.07
CA ILE A 144 6.97 -2.69 2.64
C ILE A 144 6.37 -4.09 2.45
N THR A 145 5.31 -4.20 1.66
CA THR A 145 4.67 -5.49 1.37
C THR A 145 3.98 -5.50 0.01
N ASP A 146 3.92 -6.66 -0.62
CA ASP A 146 3.01 -6.94 -1.74
C ASP A 146 1.57 -7.21 -1.28
N GLY A 147 1.37 -7.43 0.03
CA GLY A 147 0.07 -7.47 0.67
C GLY A 147 -0.50 -6.07 0.97
N ARG A 148 -1.33 -5.96 2.02
CA ARG A 148 -1.93 -4.67 2.44
C ARG A 148 -1.85 -4.47 3.94
N PHE A 149 -1.82 -3.21 4.35
CA PHE A 149 -1.92 -2.80 5.74
C PHE A 149 -3.31 -2.24 6.06
N SER A 150 -3.66 -2.24 7.34
CA SER A 150 -4.89 -1.61 7.83
C SER A 150 -4.91 -0.11 7.55
N GLY A 151 -6.08 0.45 7.24
CA GLY A 151 -6.28 1.90 7.11
C GLY A 151 -5.96 2.70 8.37
N GLY A 152 -5.93 2.06 9.55
CA GLY A 152 -5.50 2.63 10.83
C GLY A 152 -3.99 2.68 11.03
N SER A 153 -3.19 2.11 10.11
CA SER A 153 -1.73 2.08 10.21
C SER A 153 -1.11 3.47 10.24
N ARG A 154 -0.04 3.60 11.02
CA ARG A 154 0.81 4.79 11.12
C ARG A 154 2.23 4.45 10.67
N GLY A 155 3.01 5.49 10.32
CA GLY A 155 4.37 5.36 9.84
C GLY A 155 4.46 5.09 8.35
N ALA A 156 5.68 4.84 7.87
CA ALA A 156 5.97 4.56 6.45
C ALA A 156 5.59 3.11 6.09
N ALA A 157 4.29 2.82 6.05
CA ALA A 157 3.74 1.53 5.65
C ALA A 157 3.31 1.59 4.17
N ILE A 158 4.07 0.89 3.31
CA ILE A 158 3.93 0.87 1.86
C ILE A 158 3.40 -0.51 1.47
N GLY A 159 2.17 -0.58 0.99
CA GLY A 159 1.52 -1.83 0.59
C GLY A 159 1.24 -1.91 -0.90
N HIS A 160 0.66 -3.02 -1.32
CA HIS A 160 0.24 -3.28 -2.70
C HIS A 160 1.40 -3.20 -3.70
N VAL A 161 2.64 -3.49 -3.27
CA VAL A 161 3.80 -3.51 -4.19
C VAL A 161 3.49 -4.47 -5.34
N SER A 162 3.53 -3.92 -6.54
CA SER A 162 3.14 -4.65 -7.75
C SER A 162 4.19 -4.51 -8.86
N PRO A 163 4.55 -5.64 -9.52
CA PRO A 163 4.07 -7.01 -9.33
C PRO A 163 4.45 -7.61 -7.96
N GLU A 164 3.59 -8.53 -7.43
CA GLU A 164 3.87 -9.24 -6.19
C GLU A 164 4.98 -10.28 -6.33
N ALA A 165 5.57 -10.74 -5.22
CA ALA A 165 6.65 -11.74 -5.22
C ALA A 165 6.23 -13.05 -5.91
N ALA A 166 4.99 -13.51 -5.70
CA ALA A 166 4.44 -14.72 -6.30
C ALA A 166 4.26 -14.61 -7.83
N ASP A 167 4.22 -13.39 -8.37
CA ASP A 167 4.18 -13.11 -9.81
C ASP A 167 5.58 -12.77 -10.38
N GLY A 168 6.65 -12.98 -9.61
CA GLY A 168 8.02 -12.69 -10.02
C GLY A 168 8.40 -11.20 -9.94
N GLY A 169 7.64 -10.42 -9.17
CA GLY A 169 7.97 -9.03 -8.87
C GLY A 169 9.33 -8.90 -8.16
N LEU A 170 10.00 -7.76 -8.35
CA LEU A 170 11.33 -7.51 -7.80
C LEU A 170 11.38 -7.59 -6.27
N ILE A 171 10.25 -7.37 -5.59
CA ILE A 171 10.14 -7.57 -4.13
C ILE A 171 10.52 -9.00 -3.72
N GLY A 172 10.29 -10.01 -4.59
CA GLY A 172 10.70 -11.40 -4.38
C GLY A 172 12.22 -11.59 -4.37
N LEU A 173 12.97 -10.69 -4.99
CA LEU A 173 14.44 -10.76 -5.13
C LEU A 173 15.18 -9.94 -4.06
N VAL A 174 14.48 -9.13 -3.27
CA VAL A 174 15.09 -8.37 -2.17
C VAL A 174 15.75 -9.32 -1.17
N GLN A 175 16.93 -9.00 -0.72
CA GLN A 175 17.71 -9.75 0.28
C GLN A 175 17.95 -8.90 1.54
N ASP A 176 18.20 -9.58 2.65
CA ASP A 176 18.62 -8.90 3.88
C ASP A 176 19.86 -8.07 3.66
N GLY A 177 19.83 -6.83 4.10
CA GLY A 177 20.92 -5.89 3.95
C GLY A 177 20.88 -5.03 2.68
N ASP A 178 20.01 -5.33 1.72
CA ASP A 178 19.81 -4.47 0.55
C ASP A 178 19.35 -3.07 0.96
N THR A 179 19.77 -2.07 0.17
CA THR A 179 19.29 -0.70 0.35
C THR A 179 18.01 -0.49 -0.48
N ILE A 180 16.99 0.08 0.15
CA ILE A 180 15.77 0.53 -0.52
C ILE A 180 15.66 2.04 -0.37
N HIS A 181 15.49 2.73 -1.50
CA HIS A 181 15.23 4.17 -1.55
C HIS A 181 13.72 4.43 -1.55
N ILE A 182 13.27 5.20 -0.57
CA ILE A 182 11.90 5.69 -0.43
C ILE A 182 11.91 7.19 -0.65
N ASP A 183 11.16 7.69 -1.64
CA ASP A 183 10.92 9.11 -1.86
C ASP A 183 9.42 9.32 -2.12
N ILE A 184 8.67 9.58 -1.04
CA ILE A 184 7.22 9.73 -1.11
C ILE A 184 6.81 11.00 -1.86
N PRO A 185 7.41 12.19 -1.62
CA PRO A 185 7.15 13.38 -2.43
C PRO A 185 7.48 13.20 -3.91
N GLY A 186 8.61 12.56 -4.22
CA GLY A 186 9.03 12.24 -5.57
C GLY A 186 8.32 11.04 -6.20
N ARG A 187 7.42 10.36 -5.44
CA ARG A 187 6.66 9.18 -5.89
C ARG A 187 7.54 8.00 -6.29
N LYS A 188 8.66 7.78 -5.60
CA LYS A 188 9.64 6.73 -5.93
C LYS A 188 9.74 5.66 -4.86
N LEU A 189 9.97 4.42 -5.33
CA LEU A 189 10.29 3.26 -4.51
C LEU A 189 11.27 2.38 -5.29
N GLU A 190 12.53 2.35 -4.87
CA GLU A 190 13.59 1.71 -5.64
C GLU A 190 14.46 0.79 -4.79
N LEU A 191 14.77 -0.38 -5.32
CA LEU A 191 15.81 -1.25 -4.82
C LEU A 191 17.14 -0.77 -5.39
N VAL A 192 18.06 -0.35 -4.51
CA VAL A 192 19.39 0.20 -4.88
C VAL A 192 20.38 -0.95 -4.95
N VAL A 193 20.24 -1.79 -5.97
CA VAL A 193 21.13 -2.91 -6.27
C VAL A 193 21.49 -2.83 -7.75
N PRO A 194 22.74 -3.13 -8.14
CA PRO A 194 23.14 -3.12 -9.54
C PRO A 194 22.29 -4.06 -10.40
N GLU A 195 21.90 -3.62 -11.61
CA GLU A 195 21.03 -4.41 -12.51
C GLU A 195 21.60 -5.80 -12.81
N ALA A 196 22.93 -5.88 -12.99
CA ALA A 196 23.61 -7.16 -13.23
C ALA A 196 23.42 -8.16 -12.07
N GLU A 197 23.36 -7.67 -10.84
CA GLU A 197 23.10 -8.49 -9.65
C GLU A 197 21.61 -8.89 -9.58
N ILE A 198 20.70 -7.97 -9.88
CA ILE A 198 19.26 -8.27 -9.97
C ILE A 198 19.02 -9.37 -10.99
N GLU A 199 19.62 -9.30 -12.17
CA GLU A 199 19.49 -10.31 -13.21
C GLU A 199 20.09 -11.66 -12.79
N GLU A 200 21.19 -11.67 -12.03
CA GLU A 200 21.74 -12.90 -11.48
C GLU A 200 20.81 -13.53 -10.43
N ARG A 201 20.25 -12.73 -9.52
CA ARG A 201 19.25 -13.19 -8.54
C ARG A 201 18.01 -13.76 -9.25
N ARG A 202 17.58 -13.14 -10.37
CA ARG A 202 16.43 -13.59 -11.15
C ARG A 202 16.61 -14.98 -11.75
N LYS A 203 17.82 -15.33 -12.18
CA LYS A 203 18.11 -16.68 -12.74
C LYS A 203 17.90 -17.80 -11.72
N HIS A 204 18.07 -17.50 -10.44
CA HIS A 204 17.98 -18.46 -9.33
C HIS A 204 16.68 -18.31 -8.52
N PHE A 205 15.82 -17.38 -8.92
CA PHE A 205 14.58 -17.10 -8.19
C PHE A 205 13.57 -18.22 -8.34
N VAL A 206 13.18 -18.78 -7.21
CA VAL A 206 12.06 -19.73 -7.11
C VAL A 206 11.05 -19.13 -6.13
N PRO A 207 9.83 -18.80 -6.59
CA PRO A 207 8.80 -18.30 -5.69
C PRO A 207 8.48 -19.28 -4.58
N VAL A 208 8.28 -18.77 -3.37
CA VAL A 208 7.81 -19.57 -2.23
C VAL A 208 6.35 -19.96 -2.47
N GLU A 209 6.06 -21.24 -2.44
CA GLU A 209 4.70 -21.77 -2.47
C GLU A 209 4.17 -21.93 -1.05
N LYS A 210 3.14 -21.16 -0.69
CA LYS A 210 2.44 -21.34 0.60
C LYS A 210 1.47 -22.51 0.53
N ASP A 211 1.39 -23.31 1.61
CA ASP A 211 0.43 -24.40 1.73
C ASP A 211 -0.98 -23.85 2.01
N VAL A 212 -1.68 -23.51 0.94
CA VAL A 212 -3.06 -22.99 1.01
C VAL A 212 -4.03 -24.16 1.17
N LYS A 213 -4.54 -24.40 2.37
CA LYS A 213 -5.43 -25.52 2.70
C LYS A 213 -6.77 -25.45 1.96
N SER A 214 -7.34 -24.27 1.78
CA SER A 214 -8.65 -24.09 1.15
C SER A 214 -8.61 -24.33 -0.36
N PRO A 215 -9.40 -25.28 -0.90
CA PRO A 215 -9.53 -25.46 -2.36
C PRO A 215 -10.06 -24.21 -3.06
N PHE A 216 -10.93 -23.45 -2.40
CA PHE A 216 -11.45 -22.18 -2.93
C PHE A 216 -10.34 -21.15 -3.09
N LEU A 217 -9.51 -20.94 -2.07
CA LEU A 217 -8.40 -19.99 -2.13
C LEU A 217 -7.31 -20.42 -3.12
N ARG A 218 -7.05 -21.72 -3.27
CA ARG A 218 -6.16 -22.22 -4.33
C ARG A 218 -6.68 -21.88 -5.73
N ARG A 219 -8.00 -21.98 -5.96
CA ARG A 219 -8.62 -21.58 -7.22
C ARG A 219 -8.54 -20.06 -7.40
N TYR A 220 -8.83 -19.30 -6.35
CA TYR A 220 -8.73 -17.86 -6.36
C TYR A 220 -7.33 -17.41 -6.77
N ALA A 221 -6.27 -17.92 -6.14
CA ALA A 221 -4.88 -17.59 -6.44
C ALA A 221 -4.48 -17.78 -7.91
N LYS A 222 -5.08 -18.78 -8.59
CA LYS A 222 -4.83 -19.05 -10.02
C LYS A 222 -5.52 -18.04 -10.95
N LEU A 223 -6.63 -17.46 -10.53
CA LEU A 223 -7.50 -16.65 -11.37
C LEU A 223 -7.43 -15.15 -11.08
N VAL A 224 -6.89 -14.78 -9.92
CA VAL A 224 -6.81 -13.38 -9.48
C VAL A 224 -5.78 -12.59 -10.30
N THR A 225 -6.07 -11.31 -10.54
CA THR A 225 -5.14 -10.35 -11.13
C THR A 225 -4.31 -9.66 -10.05
N SER A 226 -3.31 -8.88 -10.47
CA SER A 226 -2.46 -8.08 -9.56
C SER A 226 -3.28 -7.09 -8.71
N ALA A 227 -2.74 -6.70 -7.57
CA ALA A 227 -3.28 -5.62 -6.73
C ALA A 227 -3.40 -4.30 -7.52
N SER A 228 -2.46 -4.00 -8.42
CA SER A 228 -2.48 -2.81 -9.28
C SER A 228 -3.68 -2.76 -10.23
N THR A 229 -4.32 -3.88 -10.50
CA THR A 229 -5.52 -4.00 -11.35
C THR A 229 -6.77 -4.38 -10.54
N GLY A 230 -6.72 -4.20 -9.21
CA GLY A 230 -7.85 -4.38 -8.31
C GLY A 230 -8.04 -5.79 -7.75
N GLY A 231 -7.12 -6.73 -7.98
CA GLY A 231 -7.24 -8.11 -7.46
C GLY A 231 -8.53 -8.80 -7.93
N ALA A 232 -8.96 -8.51 -9.15
CA ALA A 232 -10.18 -9.05 -9.75
C ALA A 232 -9.94 -10.41 -10.40
N TYR A 233 -10.99 -11.14 -10.72
CA TYR A 233 -10.84 -12.34 -11.55
C TYR A 233 -10.49 -11.98 -12.99
N ARG A 234 -9.58 -12.75 -13.60
CA ARG A 234 -9.29 -12.64 -15.02
C ARG A 234 -10.55 -12.91 -15.82
N LYS A 235 -10.80 -12.11 -16.86
CA LYS A 235 -11.83 -12.46 -17.85
C LYS A 235 -11.40 -13.75 -18.54
N ILE A 236 -12.28 -14.74 -18.54
CA ILE A 236 -12.13 -16.00 -19.27
C ILE A 236 -12.50 -15.76 -20.73
#